data_806f929d41b9885ca07859eb144aafc8
#
_entry.id   806f929d41b9885ca07859eb144aafc8
#
_cell.length_a   1.000
_cell.length_b   1.000
_cell.length_c   1.000
_cell.angle_alpha   90.00
_cell.angle_beta   90.00
_cell.angle_gamma   90.00
#
_symmetry.space_group_name_H-M   'P 1'
#
loop_
_entity.id
_entity.type
_entity.pdbx_description
1 polymer ?
#
loop_
_entity_poly.entity_id
_entity_poly.type
_entity_poly.pdbx_seq_one_letter_code
_entity_poly.pdbx_strand_id
1 'polypeptide(L)'
;LTERERILRILDRAEKTKTFVLVDECFLEICKNEKEYTVKPFIEKYEHLIILKSFTKLYAIPGVRLGYILAGSEEVIERVNRAGQAWSVSHIAQCAGVAALADNIYKEKVIDTVAEELAYMKKEFYNLPVVLYDGAANYLFFRTPEITDLDKQLEGHGIMIRNCSNYVNLGRDYWRVAVKAHEENKKLIKALRMILKGEE
;
A
#
# COMPACT_ATOMS: atom_id res chain seq x y z
N LEU A 1 4.24 -2.55 8.50
CA LEU A 1 5.07 -3.57 7.82
C LEU A 1 5.30 -4.77 8.75
N THR A 2 5.41 -5.97 8.15
CA THR A 2 5.78 -7.19 8.88
C THR A 2 7.28 -7.39 8.78
N GLU A 3 7.93 -7.63 9.92
CA GLU A 3 9.37 -7.90 9.96
C GLU A 3 9.74 -9.11 9.09
N ARG A 4 10.82 -8.99 8.32
CA ARG A 4 11.29 -10.05 7.40
C ARG A 4 11.52 -11.36 8.11
N GLU A 5 12.18 -11.34 9.28
CA GLU A 5 12.49 -12.53 10.07
C GLU A 5 11.25 -13.32 10.47
N ARG A 6 10.13 -12.62 10.72
CA ARG A 6 8.85 -13.25 11.00
C ARG A 6 8.32 -14.00 9.78
N ILE A 7 8.42 -13.38 8.59
CA ILE A 7 8.00 -14.02 7.33
C ILE A 7 8.91 -15.22 7.03
N LEU A 8 10.22 -15.08 7.21
CA LEU A 8 11.17 -16.18 6.98
C LEU A 8 10.88 -17.39 7.89
N ARG A 9 10.54 -17.18 9.16
CA ARG A 9 10.11 -18.30 10.05
C ARG A 9 8.84 -18.99 9.56
N ILE A 10 7.90 -18.25 8.99
CA ILE A 10 6.70 -18.83 8.38
C ILE A 10 7.07 -19.66 7.15
N LEU A 11 7.95 -19.14 6.30
CA LEU A 11 8.44 -19.82 5.11
C LEU A 11 9.19 -21.10 5.44
N ASP A 12 10.11 -21.10 6.43
CA ASP A 12 10.82 -22.30 6.88
C ASP A 12 9.85 -23.42 7.34
N ARG A 13 8.70 -23.05 7.91
CA ARG A 13 7.68 -24.02 8.29
C ARG A 13 6.86 -24.47 7.09
N ALA A 14 6.50 -23.55 6.21
CA ALA A 14 5.71 -23.80 5.02
C ALA A 14 6.40 -24.79 4.07
N GLU A 15 7.72 -24.67 3.89
CA GLU A 15 8.50 -25.62 3.09
C GLU A 15 8.38 -27.07 3.62
N LYS A 16 8.46 -27.26 4.96
CA LYS A 16 8.33 -28.58 5.57
C LYS A 16 6.94 -29.21 5.39
N THR A 17 5.91 -28.39 5.24
CA THR A 17 4.52 -28.81 5.09
C THR A 17 4.03 -28.70 3.65
N LYS A 18 4.88 -28.29 2.72
CA LYS A 18 4.54 -28.02 1.31
C LYS A 18 3.35 -27.06 1.16
N THR A 19 3.31 -26.03 2.02
CA THR A 19 2.23 -25.04 2.05
C THR A 19 2.67 -23.78 1.32
N PHE A 20 1.87 -23.29 0.39
CA PHE A 20 2.15 -22.03 -0.30
C PHE A 20 1.96 -20.83 0.63
N VAL A 21 2.90 -19.91 0.56
CA VAL A 21 2.84 -18.62 1.26
C VAL A 21 2.86 -17.51 0.22
N LEU A 22 1.75 -16.78 0.13
CA LEU A 22 1.64 -15.58 -0.69
C LEU A 22 1.97 -14.36 0.19
N VAL A 23 3.03 -13.64 -0.17
CA VAL A 23 3.43 -12.39 0.47
C VAL A 23 3.01 -11.22 -0.43
N ASP A 24 2.09 -10.39 0.06
CA ASP A 24 1.65 -9.20 -0.65
C ASP A 24 2.62 -8.04 -0.39
N GLU A 25 3.46 -7.75 -1.36
CA GLU A 25 4.39 -6.61 -1.37
C GLU A 25 3.93 -5.46 -2.30
N CYS A 26 2.63 -5.39 -2.66
CA CYS A 26 2.12 -4.37 -3.59
C CYS A 26 2.36 -2.92 -3.15
N PHE A 27 2.48 -2.67 -1.84
CA PHE A 27 2.78 -1.36 -1.28
C PHE A 27 4.23 -1.21 -0.82
N LEU A 28 5.00 -2.28 -0.79
CA LEU A 28 6.32 -2.25 -0.17
C LEU A 28 7.33 -1.41 -0.96
N GLU A 29 7.25 -1.45 -2.30
CA GLU A 29 8.18 -0.71 -3.18
C GLU A 29 8.10 0.81 -3.08
N ILE A 30 7.02 1.36 -2.51
CA ILE A 30 6.88 2.79 -2.26
C ILE A 30 7.45 3.21 -0.90
N CYS A 31 7.86 2.26 -0.08
CA CYS A 31 8.44 2.50 1.24
C CYS A 31 9.96 2.69 1.12
N LYS A 32 10.50 3.73 1.76
CA LYS A 32 11.95 4.05 1.71
C LYS A 32 12.86 2.93 2.20
N ASN A 33 12.35 2.10 3.11
CA ASN A 33 13.07 0.97 3.69
C ASN A 33 12.66 -0.40 3.12
N GLU A 34 12.18 -0.45 1.86
CA GLU A 34 11.79 -1.70 1.19
C GLU A 34 12.79 -2.83 1.40
N LYS A 35 14.09 -2.53 1.23
CA LYS A 35 15.18 -3.51 1.31
C LYS A 35 15.28 -4.26 2.65
N GLU A 36 14.75 -3.70 3.73
CA GLU A 36 14.76 -4.31 5.06
C GLU A 36 13.64 -5.34 5.23
N TYR A 37 12.53 -5.17 4.48
CA TYR A 37 11.30 -5.94 4.66
C TYR A 37 11.03 -6.95 3.55
N THR A 38 11.47 -6.67 2.30
CA THR A 38 11.20 -7.56 1.17
C THR A 38 11.80 -8.96 1.37
N VAL A 39 11.04 -9.98 1.01
CA VAL A 39 11.53 -11.36 0.96
C VAL A 39 12.01 -11.77 -0.44
N LYS A 40 12.01 -10.85 -1.41
CA LYS A 40 12.49 -11.10 -2.78
C LYS A 40 13.88 -11.75 -2.85
N PRO A 41 14.90 -11.35 -2.04
CA PRO A 41 16.22 -12.00 -2.08
C PRO A 41 16.23 -13.48 -1.71
N PHE A 42 15.14 -13.99 -1.16
CA PHE A 42 15.02 -15.37 -0.70
C PHE A 42 14.16 -16.23 -1.63
N ILE A 43 13.75 -15.71 -2.79
CA ILE A 43 12.81 -16.39 -3.68
C ILE A 43 13.34 -17.76 -4.15
N GLU A 44 14.62 -17.86 -4.44
CA GLU A 44 15.24 -19.11 -4.88
C GLU A 44 15.39 -20.16 -3.76
N LYS A 45 15.33 -19.71 -2.48
CA LYS A 45 15.44 -20.61 -1.32
C LYS A 45 14.13 -21.31 -0.99
N TYR A 46 12.98 -20.71 -1.31
CA TYR A 46 11.67 -21.19 -0.89
C TYR A 46 10.79 -21.51 -2.09
N GLU A 47 10.64 -22.78 -2.41
CA GLU A 47 9.86 -23.28 -3.55
C GLU A 47 8.38 -22.89 -3.46
N HIS A 48 7.85 -22.80 -2.23
CA HIS A 48 6.44 -22.47 -1.97
C HIS A 48 6.18 -20.98 -1.72
N LEU A 49 7.17 -20.10 -1.95
CA LEU A 49 7.01 -18.65 -1.83
C LEU A 49 6.44 -18.05 -3.11
N ILE A 50 5.40 -17.23 -2.94
CA ILE A 50 4.83 -16.39 -4.00
C ILE A 50 4.83 -14.94 -3.49
N ILE A 51 5.41 -14.01 -4.24
CA ILE A 51 5.42 -12.58 -3.92
C ILE A 51 4.54 -11.85 -4.93
N LEU A 52 3.55 -11.11 -4.44
CA LEU A 52 2.68 -10.27 -5.27
C LEU A 52 3.23 -8.85 -5.36
N LYS A 53 3.32 -8.32 -6.56
CA LYS A 53 3.79 -6.97 -6.89
C LYS A 53 2.78 -6.22 -7.75
N SER A 54 2.76 -4.88 -7.66
CA SER A 54 1.78 -4.06 -8.38
C SER A 54 2.39 -2.77 -8.92
N PHE A 55 2.08 -2.45 -10.16
CA PHE A 55 2.43 -1.16 -10.78
C PHE A 55 1.50 -0.01 -10.34
N THR A 56 0.37 -0.33 -9.73
CA THR A 56 -0.69 0.65 -9.47
C THR A 56 -0.32 1.72 -8.44
N LYS A 57 0.65 1.43 -7.56
CA LYS A 57 1.01 2.32 -6.45
C LYS A 57 2.24 3.14 -6.79
N LEU A 58 3.39 2.51 -6.90
CA LEU A 58 4.66 3.18 -7.17
C LEU A 58 4.63 3.99 -8.47
N TYR A 59 4.12 3.39 -9.55
CA TYR A 59 4.11 4.02 -10.87
C TYR A 59 2.82 4.81 -11.17
N ALA A 60 1.89 4.91 -10.22
CA ALA A 60 0.66 5.69 -10.32
C ALA A 60 -0.19 5.39 -11.58
N ILE A 61 -0.20 4.14 -12.06
CA ILE A 61 -0.96 3.68 -13.24
C ILE A 61 -2.08 2.69 -12.88
N PRO A 62 -3.01 3.05 -11.98
CA PRO A 62 -4.04 2.11 -11.52
C PRO A 62 -5.01 1.68 -12.64
N GLY A 63 -5.25 2.53 -13.64
CA GLY A 63 -6.14 2.25 -14.77
C GLY A 63 -5.62 1.17 -15.71
N VAL A 64 -4.31 0.95 -15.78
CA VAL A 64 -3.67 -0.05 -16.65
C VAL A 64 -3.89 -1.48 -16.16
N ARG A 65 -4.21 -1.67 -14.87
CA ARG A 65 -4.50 -2.98 -14.25
C ARG A 65 -3.35 -3.96 -14.36
N LEU A 66 -2.12 -3.52 -14.07
CA LEU A 66 -0.89 -4.31 -14.18
C LEU A 66 -0.33 -4.67 -12.80
N GLY A 67 0.03 -5.92 -12.65
CA GLY A 67 0.78 -6.49 -11.55
C GLY A 67 1.51 -7.74 -12.01
N TYR A 68 2.34 -8.30 -11.16
CA TYR A 68 3.05 -9.53 -11.42
C TYR A 68 3.32 -10.31 -10.14
N ILE A 69 3.64 -11.57 -10.30
CA ILE A 69 4.14 -12.42 -9.22
C ILE A 69 5.58 -12.81 -9.46
N LEU A 70 6.31 -13.02 -8.38
CA LEU A 70 7.55 -13.79 -8.36
C LEU A 70 7.25 -15.09 -7.62
N ALA A 71 7.76 -16.21 -8.10
CA ALA A 71 7.54 -17.50 -7.45
C ALA A 71 8.85 -18.26 -7.29
N GLY A 72 8.94 -19.07 -6.24
CA GLY A 72 10.12 -19.88 -5.91
C GLY A 72 10.33 -21.06 -6.87
N SER A 73 9.30 -21.45 -7.65
CA SER A 73 9.43 -22.49 -8.65
C SER A 73 8.69 -22.17 -9.93
N GLU A 74 9.18 -22.70 -11.04
CA GLU A 74 8.57 -22.57 -12.38
C GLU A 74 7.20 -23.27 -12.44
N GLU A 75 7.05 -24.42 -11.75
CA GLU A 75 5.78 -25.14 -11.66
C GLU A 75 4.66 -24.24 -11.12
N VAL A 76 4.94 -23.39 -10.12
CA VAL A 76 3.95 -22.46 -9.59
C VAL A 76 3.51 -21.44 -10.64
N ILE A 77 4.45 -20.90 -11.42
CA ILE A 77 4.14 -19.98 -12.53
C ILE A 77 3.24 -20.65 -13.56
N GLU A 78 3.57 -21.88 -13.95
CA GLU A 78 2.74 -22.64 -14.91
C GLU A 78 1.33 -22.89 -14.38
N ARG A 79 1.20 -23.28 -13.11
CA ARG A 79 -0.13 -23.52 -12.48
C ARG A 79 -0.96 -22.25 -12.42
N VAL A 80 -0.36 -21.12 -12.08
CA VAL A 80 -1.05 -19.80 -12.08
C VAL A 80 -1.48 -19.44 -13.50
N ASN A 81 -0.61 -19.62 -14.50
CA ASN A 81 -0.94 -19.34 -15.89
C ASN A 81 -2.09 -20.21 -16.42
N ARG A 82 -2.12 -21.51 -16.06
CA ARG A 82 -3.22 -22.42 -16.44
C ARG A 82 -4.55 -22.07 -15.77
N ALA A 83 -4.51 -21.54 -14.53
CA ALA A 83 -5.69 -21.12 -13.80
C ALA A 83 -6.20 -19.73 -14.23
N GLY A 84 -5.34 -18.95 -14.87
CA GLY A 84 -5.65 -17.61 -15.37
C GLY A 84 -6.45 -17.63 -16.67
N GLN A 85 -7.03 -16.48 -17.01
CA GLN A 85 -7.69 -16.33 -18.31
C GLN A 85 -6.67 -16.00 -19.41
N ALA A 86 -6.93 -16.46 -20.64
CA ALA A 86 -6.15 -16.09 -21.79
C ALA A 86 -6.17 -14.56 -21.98
N TRP A 87 -5.05 -13.99 -22.43
CA TRP A 87 -4.91 -12.55 -22.71
C TRP A 87 -5.16 -11.67 -21.47
N SER A 88 -4.77 -12.14 -20.29
CA SER A 88 -4.98 -11.47 -19.01
C SER A 88 -4.36 -10.06 -18.92
N VAL A 89 -3.31 -9.77 -19.69
CA VAL A 89 -2.61 -8.49 -19.74
C VAL A 89 -2.66 -7.91 -21.14
N SER A 90 -3.26 -6.71 -21.27
CA SER A 90 -3.34 -6.03 -22.57
C SER A 90 -1.95 -5.59 -23.06
N HIS A 91 -1.80 -5.45 -24.39
CA HIS A 91 -0.54 -4.96 -24.96
C HIS A 91 -0.14 -3.57 -24.45
N ILE A 92 -1.12 -2.68 -24.24
CA ILE A 92 -0.90 -1.34 -23.67
C ILE A 92 -0.32 -1.47 -22.25
N ALA A 93 -0.85 -2.39 -21.43
CA ALA A 93 -0.35 -2.62 -20.09
C ALA A 93 1.09 -3.16 -20.09
N GLN A 94 1.42 -4.06 -21.02
CA GLN A 94 2.78 -4.58 -21.17
C GLN A 94 3.76 -3.47 -21.55
N CYS A 95 3.44 -2.66 -22.56
CA CYS A 95 4.28 -1.52 -22.96
C CYS A 95 4.46 -0.50 -21.80
N ALA A 96 3.38 -0.17 -21.08
CA ALA A 96 3.43 0.72 -19.95
C ALA A 96 4.30 0.16 -18.81
N GLY A 97 4.21 -1.14 -18.54
CA GLY A 97 5.03 -1.81 -17.53
C GLY A 97 6.52 -1.77 -17.84
N VAL A 98 6.90 -2.08 -19.09
CA VAL A 98 8.30 -2.02 -19.54
C VAL A 98 8.85 -0.60 -19.41
N ALA A 99 8.10 0.40 -19.87
CA ALA A 99 8.50 1.80 -19.76
C ALA A 99 8.65 2.25 -18.30
N ALA A 100 7.70 1.86 -17.44
CA ALA A 100 7.74 2.20 -16.01
C ALA A 100 8.95 1.60 -15.30
N LEU A 101 9.31 0.34 -15.58
CA LEU A 101 10.49 -0.32 -14.99
C LEU A 101 11.82 0.32 -15.40
N ALA A 102 11.86 0.97 -16.57
CA ALA A 102 13.06 1.66 -17.05
C ALA A 102 13.25 3.03 -16.40
N ASP A 103 12.22 3.63 -15.78
CA ASP A 103 12.28 4.98 -15.21
C ASP A 103 12.67 4.96 -13.71
N ASN A 104 13.95 4.76 -13.47
CA ASN A 104 14.50 4.79 -12.11
C ASN A 104 14.42 6.19 -11.46
N ILE A 105 14.51 7.26 -12.25
CA ILE A 105 14.43 8.64 -11.76
C ILE A 105 13.05 8.91 -11.17
N TYR A 106 12.00 8.50 -11.86
CA TYR A 106 10.63 8.59 -11.37
C TYR A 106 10.45 7.79 -10.08
N LYS A 107 10.94 6.54 -10.06
CA LYS A 107 10.85 5.66 -8.89
C LYS A 107 11.45 6.31 -7.65
N GLU A 108 12.69 6.79 -7.73
CA GLU A 108 13.37 7.45 -6.60
C GLU A 108 12.63 8.69 -6.13
N LYS A 109 12.22 9.55 -7.07
CA LYS A 109 11.46 10.76 -6.77
C LYS A 109 10.15 10.47 -6.03
N VAL A 110 9.40 9.44 -6.45
CA VAL A 110 8.13 9.06 -5.79
C VAL A 110 8.39 8.56 -4.38
N ILE A 111 9.39 7.70 -4.18
CA ILE A 111 9.74 7.15 -2.86
C ILE A 111 10.10 8.28 -1.89
N ASP A 112 10.95 9.22 -2.32
CA ASP A 112 11.37 10.34 -1.48
C ASP A 112 10.19 11.28 -1.18
N THR A 113 9.41 11.67 -2.20
CA THR A 113 8.21 12.51 -2.00
C THR A 113 7.23 11.88 -1.03
N VAL A 114 6.93 10.58 -1.18
CA VAL A 114 6.00 9.89 -0.28
C VAL A 114 6.57 9.83 1.15
N ALA A 115 7.85 9.60 1.32
CA ALA A 115 8.48 9.57 2.66
C ALA A 115 8.41 10.94 3.36
N GLU A 116 8.69 12.03 2.64
CA GLU A 116 8.62 13.41 3.14
C GLU A 116 7.19 13.79 3.53
N GLU A 117 6.24 13.55 2.63
CA GLU A 117 4.84 13.89 2.85
C GLU A 117 4.18 13.02 3.93
N LEU A 118 4.57 11.74 4.04
CA LEU A 118 4.12 10.87 5.13
C LEU A 118 4.60 11.39 6.49
N ALA A 119 5.87 11.82 6.57
CA ALA A 119 6.43 12.40 7.78
C ALA A 119 5.72 13.72 8.16
N TYR A 120 5.47 14.59 7.18
CA TYR A 120 4.68 15.82 7.36
C TYR A 120 3.28 15.50 7.90
N MET A 121 2.54 14.63 7.24
CA MET A 121 1.18 14.27 7.65
C MET A 121 1.15 13.62 9.03
N LYS A 122 2.07 12.71 9.36
CA LYS A 122 2.17 12.12 10.70
C LYS A 122 2.32 13.20 11.77
N LYS A 123 3.24 14.15 11.55
CA LYS A 123 3.45 15.29 12.46
C LYS A 123 2.17 16.10 12.69
N GLU A 124 1.43 16.39 11.63
CA GLU A 124 0.17 17.13 11.69
C GLU A 124 -0.92 16.33 12.42
N PHE A 125 -1.04 15.02 12.13
CA PHE A 125 -2.01 14.13 12.77
C PHE A 125 -1.77 13.96 14.28
N TYR A 126 -0.52 13.98 14.74
CA TYR A 126 -0.23 13.94 16.18
C TYR A 126 -0.78 15.17 16.95
N ASN A 127 -1.06 16.27 16.24
CA ASN A 127 -1.67 17.47 16.81
C ASN A 127 -3.21 17.46 16.71
N LEU A 128 -3.84 16.41 16.18
CA LEU A 128 -5.29 16.26 16.08
C LEU A 128 -5.83 15.33 17.17
N PRO A 129 -7.10 15.48 17.60
CA PRO A 129 -7.73 14.59 18.58
C PRO A 129 -8.15 13.25 17.92
N VAL A 130 -7.19 12.52 17.38
CA VAL A 130 -7.37 11.24 16.70
C VAL A 130 -6.42 10.18 17.25
N VAL A 131 -6.77 8.91 17.10
CA VAL A 131 -5.85 7.81 17.36
C VAL A 131 -5.19 7.43 16.04
N LEU A 132 -3.93 7.82 15.85
CA LEU A 132 -3.16 7.48 14.68
C LEU A 132 -2.48 6.12 14.87
N TYR A 133 -2.64 5.23 13.88
CA TYR A 133 -1.93 3.95 13.81
C TYR A 133 -0.69 4.10 12.93
N ASP A 134 0.43 3.54 13.37
CA ASP A 134 1.66 3.64 12.61
C ASP A 134 1.56 2.90 11.27
N GLY A 135 2.07 3.55 10.21
CA GLY A 135 2.06 3.07 8.83
C GLY A 135 3.30 3.54 8.09
N ALA A 136 3.69 2.81 7.05
CA ALA A 136 4.89 3.09 6.26
C ALA A 136 4.60 3.32 4.77
N ALA A 137 3.39 3.00 4.30
CA ALA A 137 2.98 3.17 2.92
C ALA A 137 2.41 4.58 2.67
N ASN A 138 1.95 4.84 1.45
CA ASN A 138 1.39 6.12 1.03
C ASN A 138 -0.04 6.38 1.56
N TYR A 139 -0.31 6.01 2.80
CA TYR A 139 -1.59 6.30 3.47
C TYR A 139 -1.41 6.33 4.98
N LEU A 140 -2.31 7.05 5.66
CA LEU A 140 -2.49 7.01 7.10
C LEU A 140 -3.80 6.29 7.45
N PHE A 141 -3.75 5.47 8.50
CA PHE A 141 -4.91 4.82 9.10
C PHE A 141 -5.10 5.38 10.50
N PHE A 142 -6.31 5.84 10.81
CA PHE A 142 -6.59 6.50 12.08
C PHE A 142 -8.04 6.29 12.51
N ARG A 143 -8.31 6.60 13.76
CA ARG A 143 -9.63 6.55 14.37
C ARG A 143 -10.00 7.91 14.96
N THR A 144 -11.26 8.33 14.78
CA THR A 144 -11.86 9.49 15.45
C THR A 144 -12.88 8.99 16.46
N PRO A 145 -12.52 8.82 17.74
CA PRO A 145 -13.51 8.44 18.75
C PRO A 145 -14.71 9.40 18.70
N GLU A 146 -15.93 8.86 18.74
CA GLU A 146 -17.18 9.62 18.75
C GLU A 146 -17.63 10.26 17.42
N ILE A 147 -16.76 10.34 16.40
CA ILE A 147 -17.13 10.87 15.07
C ILE A 147 -17.21 9.73 14.07
N THR A 148 -18.41 9.45 13.56
CA THR A 148 -18.70 8.33 12.66
C THR A 148 -19.12 8.74 11.24
N ASP A 149 -19.12 10.04 10.96
CA ASP A 149 -19.53 10.66 9.70
C ASP A 149 -18.49 11.66 9.14
N LEU A 150 -17.22 11.49 9.54
CA LEU A 150 -16.12 12.36 9.11
C LEU A 150 -15.98 12.43 7.58
N ASP A 151 -16.29 11.36 6.87
CA ASP A 151 -16.33 11.30 5.41
C ASP A 151 -17.33 12.33 4.84
N LYS A 152 -18.55 12.38 5.39
CA LYS A 152 -19.58 13.34 4.95
C LYS A 152 -19.21 14.79 5.27
N GLN A 153 -18.61 15.03 6.43
CA GLN A 153 -18.17 16.36 6.82
C GLN A 153 -17.04 16.84 5.88
N LEU A 154 -16.09 15.98 5.52
CA LEU A 154 -15.02 16.30 4.58
C LEU A 154 -15.49 16.45 3.12
N GLU A 155 -16.57 15.76 2.71
CA GLU A 155 -17.21 15.98 1.40
C GLU A 155 -17.63 17.44 1.21
N GLY A 156 -18.12 18.12 2.25
CA GLY A 156 -18.41 19.56 2.26
C GLY A 156 -17.20 20.45 1.94
N HIS A 157 -15.99 19.95 2.14
CA HIS A 157 -14.72 20.59 1.79
C HIS A 157 -14.12 20.08 0.46
N GLY A 158 -14.87 19.25 -0.31
CA GLY A 158 -14.39 18.62 -1.53
C GLY A 158 -13.33 17.55 -1.33
N ILE A 159 -13.30 16.91 -0.14
CA ILE A 159 -12.31 15.89 0.23
C ILE A 159 -13.02 14.56 0.48
N MET A 160 -12.61 13.53 -0.25
CA MET A 160 -13.08 12.16 -0.04
C MET A 160 -12.04 11.34 0.71
N ILE A 161 -12.47 10.68 1.78
CA ILE A 161 -11.66 9.73 2.56
C ILE A 161 -12.29 8.35 2.55
N ARG A 162 -11.51 7.34 2.90
CA ARG A 162 -12.04 5.98 2.98
C ARG A 162 -12.54 5.66 4.39
N ASN A 163 -13.83 5.35 4.52
CA ASN A 163 -14.36 4.68 5.70
C ASN A 163 -13.93 3.20 5.70
N CYS A 164 -13.47 2.70 6.85
CA CYS A 164 -12.94 1.34 7.01
C CYS A 164 -13.92 0.39 7.73
N SER A 165 -15.18 0.75 7.92
CA SER A 165 -16.18 -0.09 8.61
C SER A 165 -16.50 -1.41 7.91
N ASN A 166 -16.08 -1.59 6.67
CA ASN A 166 -16.22 -2.84 5.94
C ASN A 166 -15.12 -3.88 6.29
N TYR A 167 -14.14 -3.53 7.11
CA TYR A 167 -13.16 -4.48 7.62
C TYR A 167 -13.67 -5.12 8.91
N VAL A 168 -13.35 -6.39 9.11
CA VAL A 168 -13.72 -7.13 10.32
C VAL A 168 -13.17 -6.42 11.56
N ASN A 169 -14.00 -6.23 12.57
CA ASN A 169 -13.69 -5.57 13.85
C ASN A 169 -13.38 -4.05 13.77
N LEU A 170 -13.66 -3.37 12.65
CA LEU A 170 -13.56 -1.92 12.57
C LEU A 170 -14.97 -1.29 12.54
N GLY A 171 -15.13 -0.21 13.33
CA GLY A 171 -16.35 0.60 13.36
C GLY A 171 -16.35 1.70 12.30
N ARG A 172 -17.42 2.52 12.30
CA ARG A 172 -17.58 3.67 11.39
C ARG A 172 -16.64 4.83 11.69
N ASP A 173 -15.97 4.81 12.82
CA ASP A 173 -15.01 5.80 13.31
C ASP A 173 -13.56 5.51 12.85
N TYR A 174 -13.34 4.52 11.95
CA TYR A 174 -12.04 4.17 11.40
C TYR A 174 -11.91 4.64 9.96
N TRP A 175 -10.80 5.31 9.68
CA TRP A 175 -10.56 6.02 8.43
C TRP A 175 -9.20 5.72 7.82
N ARG A 176 -9.13 5.86 6.52
CA ARG A 176 -7.86 5.84 5.78
C ARG A 176 -7.80 6.99 4.80
N VAL A 177 -6.70 7.74 4.83
CA VAL A 177 -6.40 8.83 3.90
C VAL A 177 -5.13 8.54 3.12
N ALA A 178 -5.11 8.89 1.84
CA ALA A 178 -3.91 8.78 1.03
C ALA A 178 -2.94 9.92 1.33
N VAL A 179 -1.65 9.63 1.28
CA VAL A 179 -0.59 10.63 1.18
C VAL A 179 -0.54 11.09 -0.28
N LYS A 180 -0.70 12.38 -0.51
CA LYS A 180 -0.76 13.02 -1.82
C LYS A 180 0.32 14.11 -1.96
N ALA A 181 0.17 15.00 -2.96
CA ALA A 181 1.02 16.18 -3.08
C ALA A 181 0.78 17.15 -1.90
N HIS A 182 1.81 17.93 -1.57
CA HIS A 182 1.84 18.79 -0.38
C HIS A 182 0.59 19.68 -0.23
N GLU A 183 0.18 20.35 -1.30
CA GLU A 183 -0.99 21.24 -1.24
C GLU A 183 -2.31 20.50 -0.97
N GLU A 184 -2.45 19.27 -1.47
CA GLU A 184 -3.62 18.43 -1.17
C GLU A 184 -3.61 17.94 0.28
N ASN A 185 -2.42 17.57 0.79
CA ASN A 185 -2.24 17.17 2.18
C ASN A 185 -2.54 18.33 3.13
N LYS A 186 -2.08 19.55 2.81
CA LYS A 186 -2.42 20.78 3.57
C LYS A 186 -3.92 21.05 3.60
N LYS A 187 -4.61 20.90 2.47
CA LYS A 187 -6.08 21.05 2.42
C LYS A 187 -6.78 20.07 3.36
N LEU A 188 -6.36 18.81 3.34
CA LEU A 188 -6.91 17.79 4.25
C LEU A 188 -6.67 18.17 5.71
N ILE A 189 -5.43 18.54 6.07
CA ILE A 189 -5.08 18.92 7.45
C ILE A 189 -5.88 20.15 7.91
N LYS A 190 -6.03 21.17 7.06
CA LYS A 190 -6.85 22.34 7.36
C LYS A 190 -8.30 21.93 7.63
N ALA A 191 -8.92 21.14 6.76
CA ALA A 191 -10.30 20.69 6.94
C ALA A 191 -10.47 19.83 8.22
N LEU A 192 -9.51 18.96 8.53
CA LEU A 192 -9.52 18.17 9.76
C LEU A 192 -9.43 19.05 11.02
N ARG A 193 -8.62 20.12 11.01
CA ARG A 193 -8.54 21.06 12.13
C ARG A 193 -9.86 21.81 12.34
N MET A 194 -10.49 22.27 11.26
CA MET A 194 -11.80 22.92 11.33
C MET A 194 -12.87 21.99 11.93
N ILE A 195 -12.93 20.73 11.45
CA ILE A 195 -13.95 19.76 11.88
C ILE A 195 -13.68 19.25 13.31
N LEU A 196 -12.44 18.90 13.62
CA LEU A 196 -12.10 18.20 14.87
C LEU A 196 -11.77 19.12 16.03
N LYS A 197 -11.40 20.38 15.75
CA LYS A 197 -10.99 21.35 16.78
C LYS A 197 -11.80 22.66 16.76
N GLY A 198 -12.59 22.90 15.71
CA GLY A 198 -13.29 24.18 15.52
C GLY A 198 -12.33 25.35 15.23
N GLU A 199 -11.13 25.07 14.68
CA GLU A 199 -10.16 26.10 14.25
C GLU A 199 -10.61 26.68 12.89
N GLU A 200 -10.59 28.02 12.71
CA GLU A 200 -10.89 28.70 11.44
C GLU A 200 -9.71 28.66 10.44
#